data_9823b13b85e5b8b1fa7f7094f482c6c5
#
_entry.id   9823b13b85e5b8b1fa7f7094f482c6c5
#
_cell.length_a   1.000
_cell.length_b   1.000
_cell.length_c   1.000
_cell.angle_alpha   90.00
_cell.angle_beta   90.00
_cell.angle_gamma   90.00
#
_symmetry.space_group_name_H-M   'P 1'
#
loop_
_entity.id
_entity.type
_entity.pdbx_description
1 polymer ?
#
loop_
_entity_poly.entity_id
_entity_poly.type
_entity_poly.pdbx_seq_one_letter_code
_entity_poly.pdbx_strand_id
1 'polypeptide(L)'
;MTQQLNPEQIAAVGARGEVFVSAGAGTGKTSVLVERFVRAVCDDGLDVDSLLVITYTRKAAAELRSRIRAALHERGRPDLARELDGAWISTIHGFCLRLLKAHPFAAGLDPRFRELDDAQGMVIRKEAFDAALAEFCAGDDPARLQLLATYGTAGLRRMLIGIYETLRSAGRALVLELGERPELAESVAALDDAARCLVDDTAATDAQRASAAGVLPLLDDPRADRLIDLGPFRARGERAASYEEARRGVEQAALDQTAARDRDLLQELLDGFALAYAAAKERESALDFEDLQLAARDLLRDRPEIREREALRFRSVMVDEFQDTNRLQTELVDLLTEGFDDRDIFFVGDEFQSIYGFRHADVQVFRERRERAGGGLALTQNYRSRAEVLAAVNHLFEADFGDGFQPLHASGEFPDPVFGQPVELLVTDKSSFEGSGEHWRRGEARAIARRVRELVDAGAA
;
A
#
# COMPACT_ATOMS: atom_id res chain seq x y z
N MET A 1 -22.63 23.66 -15.41
CA MET A 1 -23.66 23.61 -14.36
C MET A 1 -22.97 23.12 -13.11
N THR A 2 -22.85 23.95 -12.09
CA THR A 2 -22.25 23.58 -10.79
C THR A 2 -23.18 22.53 -10.17
N GLN A 3 -22.69 21.31 -10.00
CA GLN A 3 -23.44 20.24 -9.36
C GLN A 3 -23.74 20.67 -7.92
N GLN A 4 -25.01 20.73 -7.55
CA GLN A 4 -25.42 21.11 -6.20
C GLN A 4 -24.90 20.05 -5.21
N LEU A 5 -24.10 20.47 -4.22
CA LEU A 5 -23.57 19.57 -3.19
C LEU A 5 -24.70 19.01 -2.33
N ASN A 6 -24.60 17.73 -1.98
CA ASN A 6 -25.51 17.09 -1.04
C ASN A 6 -25.17 17.47 0.41
N PRO A 7 -26.05 17.14 1.40
CA PRO A 7 -25.80 17.47 2.81
C PRO A 7 -24.48 16.91 3.38
N GLU A 8 -24.08 15.69 3.01
CA GLU A 8 -22.82 15.07 3.44
C GLU A 8 -21.61 15.86 2.88
N GLN A 9 -21.66 16.22 1.60
CA GLN A 9 -20.63 17.02 0.94
C GLN A 9 -20.56 18.44 1.53
N ILE A 10 -21.72 19.06 1.82
CA ILE A 10 -21.78 20.39 2.46
C ILE A 10 -21.13 20.33 3.84
N ALA A 11 -21.42 19.30 4.64
CA ALA A 11 -20.81 19.08 5.95
C ALA A 11 -19.27 18.92 5.83
N ALA A 12 -18.81 18.11 4.88
CA ALA A 12 -17.39 17.89 4.63
C ALA A 12 -16.67 19.17 4.16
N VAL A 13 -17.31 20.00 3.32
CA VAL A 13 -16.76 21.28 2.88
C VAL A 13 -16.74 22.32 4.01
N GLY A 14 -17.74 22.31 4.89
CA GLY A 14 -17.90 23.27 5.99
C GLY A 14 -17.04 22.97 7.24
N ALA A 15 -16.64 21.71 7.43
CA ALA A 15 -15.86 21.30 8.60
C ALA A 15 -14.46 21.97 8.61
N ARG A 16 -13.95 22.30 9.80
CA ARG A 16 -12.65 22.95 10.01
C ARG A 16 -11.83 22.21 11.05
N GLY A 17 -10.54 22.52 11.13
CA GLY A 17 -9.55 21.80 11.93
C GLY A 17 -9.08 20.52 11.27
N GLU A 18 -8.78 19.47 12.04
CA GLU A 18 -8.45 18.16 11.49
C GLU A 18 -9.73 17.41 11.10
N VAL A 19 -9.95 17.28 9.80
CA VAL A 19 -11.15 16.66 9.21
C VAL A 19 -10.76 15.41 8.44
N PHE A 20 -11.38 14.29 8.78
CA PHE A 20 -11.23 13.03 8.07
C PHE A 20 -12.54 12.67 7.36
N VAL A 21 -12.47 12.30 6.08
CA VAL A 21 -13.63 11.94 5.26
C VAL A 21 -13.44 10.56 4.63
N SER A 22 -14.24 9.60 5.09
CA SER A 22 -14.39 8.31 4.41
C SER A 22 -15.36 8.47 3.25
N ALA A 23 -14.89 8.30 2.02
CA ALA A 23 -15.67 8.62 0.83
C ALA A 23 -15.50 7.54 -0.23
N GLY A 24 -16.54 6.74 -0.43
CA GLY A 24 -16.54 5.66 -1.41
C GLY A 24 -16.34 6.12 -2.86
N ALA A 25 -16.19 5.15 -3.77
CA ALA A 25 -16.09 5.42 -5.20
C ALA A 25 -17.30 6.21 -5.70
N GLY A 26 -17.09 7.25 -6.50
CA GLY A 26 -18.18 8.00 -7.15
C GLY A 26 -19.01 8.89 -6.22
N THR A 27 -18.59 9.14 -4.97
CA THR A 27 -19.30 9.98 -4.00
C THR A 27 -18.96 11.47 -4.12
N GLY A 28 -18.09 11.85 -5.05
CA GLY A 28 -17.75 13.24 -5.30
C GLY A 28 -16.59 13.79 -4.46
N LYS A 29 -15.64 12.94 -3.99
CA LYS A 29 -14.41 13.34 -3.30
C LYS A 29 -13.76 14.58 -3.92
N THR A 30 -13.50 14.52 -5.23
CA THR A 30 -12.85 15.62 -5.97
C THR A 30 -13.68 16.90 -5.96
N SER A 31 -15.02 16.81 -6.01
CA SER A 31 -15.90 17.99 -5.94
C SER A 31 -15.83 18.67 -4.57
N VAL A 32 -15.73 17.88 -3.50
CA VAL A 32 -15.53 18.40 -2.13
C VAL A 32 -14.18 19.10 -2.01
N LEU A 33 -13.10 18.51 -2.52
CA LEU A 33 -11.76 19.12 -2.52
C LEU A 33 -11.73 20.44 -3.29
N VAL A 34 -12.32 20.46 -4.51
CA VAL A 34 -12.41 21.67 -5.33
C VAL A 34 -13.15 22.77 -4.58
N GLU A 35 -14.32 22.45 -4.00
CA GLU A 35 -15.13 23.45 -3.31
C GLU A 35 -14.45 23.94 -2.03
N ARG A 36 -13.76 23.07 -1.25
CA ARG A 36 -12.96 23.50 -0.09
C ARG A 36 -11.87 24.47 -0.50
N PHE A 37 -11.12 24.15 -1.56
CA PHE A 37 -10.08 25.04 -2.08
C PHE A 37 -10.66 26.39 -2.49
N VAL A 38 -11.74 26.38 -3.27
CA VAL A 38 -12.37 27.61 -3.77
C VAL A 38 -12.90 28.47 -2.62
N ARG A 39 -13.54 27.85 -1.62
CA ARG A 39 -13.99 28.60 -0.43
C ARG A 39 -12.83 29.18 0.38
N ALA A 40 -11.77 28.41 0.57
CA ALA A 40 -10.59 28.87 1.29
C ALA A 40 -10.02 30.17 0.66
N VAL A 41 -9.92 30.24 -0.67
CA VAL A 41 -9.37 31.43 -1.34
C VAL A 41 -10.40 32.54 -1.60
N CYS A 42 -11.68 32.21 -1.82
CA CYS A 42 -12.70 33.22 -2.16
C CYS A 42 -13.42 33.76 -0.94
N ASP A 43 -13.76 32.90 0.03
CA ASP A 43 -14.63 33.21 1.16
C ASP A 43 -13.81 33.44 2.44
N ASP A 44 -12.79 32.58 2.71
CA ASP A 44 -11.94 32.70 3.89
C ASP A 44 -10.71 33.65 3.64
N GLY A 45 -10.48 34.07 2.40
CA GLY A 45 -9.44 35.04 2.03
C GLY A 45 -8.00 34.52 2.15
N LEU A 46 -7.81 33.19 2.05
CA LEU A 46 -6.47 32.60 2.06
C LEU A 46 -5.78 32.79 0.70
N ASP A 47 -4.49 33.05 0.73
CA ASP A 47 -3.67 33.11 -0.48
C ASP A 47 -3.57 31.71 -1.13
N VAL A 48 -3.54 31.66 -2.46
CA VAL A 48 -3.45 30.39 -3.22
C VAL A 48 -2.20 29.58 -2.87
N ASP A 49 -1.08 30.23 -2.58
CA ASP A 49 0.19 29.60 -2.20
C ASP A 49 0.24 29.15 -0.73
N SER A 50 -0.78 29.51 0.07
CA SER A 50 -0.96 29.03 1.44
C SER A 50 -1.75 27.71 1.54
N LEU A 51 -2.20 27.15 0.42
CA LEU A 51 -2.89 25.87 0.36
C LEU A 51 -1.98 24.80 -0.23
N LEU A 52 -1.79 23.70 0.52
CA LEU A 52 -1.11 22.50 0.05
C LEU A 52 -2.14 21.42 -0.27
N VAL A 53 -2.14 20.96 -1.51
CA VAL A 53 -3.01 19.84 -1.93
C VAL A 53 -2.14 18.71 -2.47
N ILE A 54 -2.23 17.57 -1.83
CA ILE A 54 -1.49 16.36 -2.16
C ILE A 54 -2.44 15.34 -2.77
N THR A 55 -2.07 14.78 -3.93
CA THR A 55 -2.79 13.69 -4.59
C THR A 55 -1.84 12.54 -4.92
N TYR A 56 -2.39 11.39 -5.30
CA TYR A 56 -1.57 10.20 -5.56
C TYR A 56 -0.84 10.23 -6.92
N THR A 57 -1.42 10.85 -7.97
CA THR A 57 -0.84 10.86 -9.32
C THR A 57 -0.67 12.27 -9.89
N ARG A 58 0.35 12.45 -10.75
CA ARG A 58 0.55 13.70 -11.50
C ARG A 58 -0.68 14.06 -12.36
N LYS A 59 -1.37 13.05 -12.89
CA LYS A 59 -2.62 13.23 -13.66
C LYS A 59 -3.74 13.76 -12.77
N ALA A 60 -3.94 13.19 -11.58
CA ALA A 60 -4.94 13.67 -10.64
C ALA A 60 -4.68 15.11 -10.19
N ALA A 61 -3.41 15.46 -9.90
CA ALA A 61 -3.02 16.83 -9.57
C ALA A 61 -3.33 17.82 -10.71
N ALA A 62 -3.05 17.45 -11.97
CA ALA A 62 -3.37 18.27 -13.14
C ALA A 62 -4.89 18.44 -13.35
N GLU A 63 -5.66 17.35 -13.18
CA GLU A 63 -7.11 17.38 -13.28
C GLU A 63 -7.72 18.24 -12.17
N LEU A 64 -7.28 18.08 -10.93
CA LEU A 64 -7.74 18.87 -9.80
C LEU A 64 -7.47 20.38 -10.03
N ARG A 65 -6.25 20.73 -10.47
CA ARG A 65 -5.89 22.10 -10.83
C ARG A 65 -6.80 22.68 -11.92
N SER A 66 -7.12 21.85 -12.93
CA SER A 66 -8.03 22.26 -14.02
C SER A 66 -9.45 22.52 -13.50
N ARG A 67 -9.97 21.65 -12.61
CA ARG A 67 -11.31 21.81 -12.01
C ARG A 67 -11.37 23.03 -11.09
N ILE A 68 -10.35 23.26 -10.27
CA ILE A 68 -10.26 24.46 -9.40
C ILE A 68 -10.23 25.72 -10.26
N ARG A 69 -9.45 25.73 -11.36
CA ARG A 69 -9.39 26.87 -12.30
C ARG A 69 -10.77 27.18 -12.90
N ALA A 70 -11.49 26.16 -13.34
CA ALA A 70 -12.84 26.32 -13.88
C ALA A 70 -13.79 26.88 -12.82
N ALA A 71 -13.79 26.35 -11.61
CA ALA A 71 -14.63 26.81 -10.51
C ALA A 71 -14.32 28.26 -10.08
N LEU A 72 -13.05 28.69 -10.09
CA LEU A 72 -12.65 30.07 -9.83
C LEU A 72 -13.15 31.02 -10.94
N HIS A 73 -13.12 30.59 -12.20
CA HIS A 73 -13.71 31.36 -13.30
C HIS A 73 -15.24 31.51 -13.16
N GLU A 74 -15.94 30.44 -12.79
CA GLU A 74 -17.39 30.48 -12.51
C GLU A 74 -17.74 31.42 -11.34
N ARG A 75 -16.86 31.53 -10.33
CA ARG A 75 -16.95 32.47 -9.23
C ARG A 75 -16.55 33.92 -9.58
N GLY A 76 -16.16 34.19 -10.82
CA GLY A 76 -15.71 35.50 -11.27
C GLY A 76 -14.34 35.93 -10.75
N ARG A 77 -13.47 34.97 -10.38
CA ARG A 77 -12.13 35.21 -9.85
C ARG A 77 -11.02 34.75 -10.80
N PRO A 78 -10.90 35.33 -12.01
CA PRO A 78 -9.84 35.00 -12.96
C PRO A 78 -8.45 35.42 -12.49
N ASP A 79 -8.37 36.33 -11.51
CA ASP A 79 -7.15 36.72 -10.81
C ASP A 79 -6.55 35.52 -10.07
N LEU A 80 -7.31 34.89 -9.18
CA LEU A 80 -6.89 33.69 -8.43
C LEU A 80 -6.63 32.49 -9.34
N ALA A 81 -7.37 32.37 -10.45
CA ALA A 81 -7.17 31.31 -11.44
C ALA A 81 -5.78 31.35 -12.10
N ARG A 82 -5.17 32.55 -12.25
CA ARG A 82 -3.78 32.70 -12.75
C ARG A 82 -2.74 32.31 -11.71
N GLU A 83 -3.00 32.53 -10.43
CA GLU A 83 -2.10 32.19 -9.33
C GLU A 83 -1.92 30.65 -9.16
N LEU A 84 -2.87 29.85 -9.69
CA LEU A 84 -2.79 28.38 -9.66
C LEU A 84 -1.55 27.80 -10.35
N ASP A 85 -0.87 28.54 -11.22
CA ASP A 85 0.36 28.05 -11.87
C ASP A 85 1.52 27.94 -10.85
N GLY A 86 1.49 28.73 -9.78
CA GLY A 86 2.41 28.64 -8.65
C GLY A 86 1.91 27.79 -7.47
N ALA A 87 0.65 27.32 -7.51
CA ALA A 87 0.02 26.62 -6.39
C ALA A 87 0.73 25.32 -6.00
N TRP A 88 0.60 24.93 -4.73
CA TRP A 88 1.11 23.68 -4.20
C TRP A 88 0.09 22.54 -4.34
N ILE A 89 -0.27 22.24 -5.61
CA ILE A 89 -1.15 21.14 -5.98
C ILE A 89 -0.30 20.11 -6.71
N SER A 90 0.08 19.03 -6.05
CA SER A 90 1.03 18.05 -6.61
C SER A 90 0.89 16.68 -5.96
N THR A 91 1.69 15.72 -6.42
CA THR A 91 1.93 14.50 -5.67
C THR A 91 2.86 14.80 -4.47
N ILE A 92 2.90 13.89 -3.48
CA ILE A 92 3.81 14.03 -2.35
C ILE A 92 5.27 14.15 -2.82
N HIS A 93 5.67 13.35 -3.83
CA HIS A 93 7.01 13.43 -4.42
C HIS A 93 7.27 14.79 -5.09
N GLY A 94 6.26 15.34 -5.79
CA GLY A 94 6.35 16.69 -6.38
C GLY A 94 6.50 17.79 -5.31
N PHE A 95 5.81 17.64 -4.18
CA PHE A 95 5.99 18.50 -3.02
C PHE A 95 7.42 18.41 -2.47
N CYS A 96 7.91 17.17 -2.18
CA CYS A 96 9.26 16.94 -1.68
C CYS A 96 10.33 17.52 -2.63
N LEU A 97 10.20 17.25 -3.93
CA LEU A 97 11.11 17.79 -4.94
C LEU A 97 11.15 19.32 -4.92
N ARG A 98 9.99 19.98 -4.85
CA ARG A 98 9.91 21.46 -4.80
C ARG A 98 10.49 22.02 -3.52
N LEU A 99 10.25 21.38 -2.37
CA LEU A 99 10.82 21.75 -1.07
C LEU A 99 12.36 21.64 -1.09
N LEU A 100 12.88 20.49 -1.55
CA LEU A 100 14.32 20.25 -1.63
C LEU A 100 15.03 21.18 -2.62
N LYS A 101 14.39 21.50 -3.76
CA LYS A 101 14.91 22.50 -4.72
C LYS A 101 14.95 23.91 -4.13
N ALA A 102 14.07 24.25 -3.18
CA ALA A 102 14.12 25.52 -2.46
C ALA A 102 15.22 25.57 -1.40
N HIS A 103 15.63 24.40 -0.84
CA HIS A 103 16.58 24.28 0.26
C HIS A 103 17.71 23.26 0.03
N PRO A 104 18.35 23.18 -1.16
CA PRO A 104 19.25 22.09 -1.51
C PRO A 104 20.46 22.01 -0.55
N PHE A 105 21.07 23.12 -0.21
CA PHE A 105 22.22 23.14 0.70
C PHE A 105 21.88 22.75 2.14
N ALA A 106 20.70 23.13 2.63
CA ALA A 106 20.24 22.75 3.97
C ALA A 106 19.92 21.25 4.04
N ALA A 107 19.51 20.65 2.92
CA ALA A 107 19.30 19.22 2.76
C ALA A 107 20.58 18.44 2.42
N GLY A 108 21.74 19.09 2.27
CA GLY A 108 23.00 18.44 1.90
C GLY A 108 23.04 17.93 0.44
N LEU A 109 22.23 18.52 -0.46
CA LEU A 109 22.07 18.06 -1.85
C LEU A 109 22.78 18.98 -2.85
N ASP A 110 23.24 18.42 -3.97
CA ASP A 110 23.65 19.21 -5.14
C ASP A 110 22.43 19.99 -5.66
N PRO A 111 22.48 21.32 -5.82
CA PRO A 111 21.37 22.11 -6.36
C PRO A 111 20.86 21.64 -7.73
N ARG A 112 21.70 20.92 -8.49
CA ARG A 112 21.37 20.38 -9.80
C ARG A 112 20.84 18.95 -9.75
N PHE A 113 20.60 18.39 -8.55
CA PHE A 113 20.07 17.04 -8.43
C PHE A 113 18.83 16.83 -9.30
N ARG A 114 18.67 15.63 -9.82
CA ARG A 114 17.52 15.20 -10.62
C ARG A 114 16.77 14.05 -9.97
N GLU A 115 15.51 13.92 -10.30
CA GLU A 115 14.68 12.75 -9.96
C GLU A 115 15.02 11.61 -10.94
N LEU A 116 15.24 10.40 -10.44
CA LEU A 116 15.35 9.20 -11.24
C LEU A 116 13.95 8.75 -11.69
N ASP A 117 13.81 8.37 -12.96
CA ASP A 117 12.64 7.62 -13.39
C ASP A 117 12.75 6.13 -12.97
N ASP A 118 11.61 5.44 -12.99
CA ASP A 118 11.53 4.03 -12.58
C ASP A 118 12.49 3.12 -13.36
N ALA A 119 12.65 3.36 -14.65
CA ALA A 119 13.50 2.53 -15.52
C ALA A 119 14.98 2.73 -15.20
N GLN A 120 15.41 3.98 -15.02
CA GLN A 120 16.78 4.32 -14.61
C GLN A 120 17.07 3.77 -13.21
N GLY A 121 16.16 3.98 -12.26
CA GLY A 121 16.28 3.44 -10.91
C GLY A 121 16.43 1.92 -10.87
N MET A 122 15.68 1.20 -11.71
CA MET A 122 15.76 -0.26 -11.80
C MET A 122 17.13 -0.73 -12.31
N VAL A 123 17.71 -0.05 -13.31
CA VAL A 123 19.04 -0.38 -13.85
C VAL A 123 20.12 -0.16 -12.79
N ILE A 124 20.13 1.02 -12.16
CA ILE A 124 21.12 1.39 -11.15
C ILE A 124 21.03 0.45 -9.93
N ARG A 125 19.80 0.10 -9.46
CA ARG A 125 19.61 -0.86 -8.37
C ARG A 125 20.17 -2.24 -8.70
N LYS A 126 19.93 -2.71 -9.93
CA LYS A 126 20.44 -4.00 -10.36
C LYS A 126 22.00 -4.00 -10.38
N GLU A 127 22.60 -2.98 -10.97
CA GLU A 127 24.06 -2.86 -11.05
C GLU A 127 24.69 -2.73 -9.66
N ALA A 128 24.10 -1.95 -8.76
CA ALA A 128 24.53 -1.81 -7.39
C ALA A 128 24.45 -3.13 -6.61
N PHE A 129 23.37 -3.90 -6.80
CA PHE A 129 23.25 -5.22 -6.19
C PHE A 129 24.30 -6.20 -6.73
N ASP A 130 24.50 -6.23 -8.05
CA ASP A 130 25.48 -7.13 -8.68
C ASP A 130 26.91 -6.79 -8.19
N ALA A 131 27.24 -5.52 -8.02
CA ALA A 131 28.52 -5.07 -7.45
C ALA A 131 28.67 -5.48 -5.97
N ALA A 132 27.66 -5.24 -5.15
CA ALA A 132 27.66 -5.62 -3.73
C ALA A 132 27.77 -7.14 -3.55
N LEU A 133 27.07 -7.92 -4.35
CA LEU A 133 27.15 -9.38 -4.32
C LEU A 133 28.54 -9.88 -4.72
N ALA A 134 29.17 -9.29 -5.73
CA ALA A 134 30.53 -9.63 -6.14
C ALA A 134 31.55 -9.38 -5.01
N GLU A 135 31.43 -8.26 -4.31
CA GLU A 135 32.26 -7.92 -3.15
C GLU A 135 32.01 -8.88 -1.98
N PHE A 136 30.73 -9.14 -1.67
CA PHE A 136 30.31 -10.08 -0.63
C PHE A 136 30.88 -11.49 -0.84
N CYS A 137 30.97 -11.95 -2.09
CA CYS A 137 31.52 -13.27 -2.42
C CYS A 137 33.05 -13.29 -2.66
N ALA A 138 33.76 -12.16 -2.64
CA ALA A 138 35.18 -12.09 -3.00
C ALA A 138 36.14 -12.82 -2.01
N GLY A 139 35.69 -13.15 -0.82
CA GLY A 139 36.52 -13.71 0.26
C GLY A 139 36.50 -15.24 0.39
N ASP A 140 35.91 -16.01 -0.54
CA ASP A 140 35.75 -17.47 -0.49
C ASP A 140 35.23 -18.02 0.85
N ASP A 141 34.38 -17.23 1.55
CA ASP A 141 33.75 -17.63 2.79
C ASP A 141 32.66 -18.70 2.52
N PRO A 142 32.81 -19.93 3.08
CA PRO A 142 31.86 -21.00 2.87
C PRO A 142 30.44 -20.66 3.29
N ALA A 143 30.22 -19.81 4.33
CA ALA A 143 28.90 -19.41 4.78
C ALA A 143 28.20 -18.49 3.76
N ARG A 144 28.94 -17.56 3.15
CA ARG A 144 28.43 -16.68 2.08
C ARG A 144 28.08 -17.46 0.81
N LEU A 145 28.94 -18.42 0.44
CA LEU A 145 28.67 -19.31 -0.69
C LEU A 145 27.46 -20.21 -0.44
N GLN A 146 27.31 -20.70 0.79
CA GLN A 146 26.13 -21.48 1.19
C GLN A 146 24.84 -20.64 1.11
N LEU A 147 24.87 -19.38 1.57
CA LEU A 147 23.75 -18.45 1.43
C LEU A 147 23.36 -18.27 -0.05
N LEU A 148 24.35 -18.04 -0.91
CA LEU A 148 24.14 -17.91 -2.36
C LEU A 148 23.57 -19.19 -2.97
N ALA A 149 24.06 -20.37 -2.55
CA ALA A 149 23.55 -21.65 -3.02
C ALA A 149 22.09 -21.90 -2.59
N THR A 150 21.74 -21.48 -1.36
CA THR A 150 20.39 -21.66 -0.80
C THR A 150 19.35 -20.80 -1.50
N TYR A 151 19.61 -19.51 -1.66
CA TYR A 151 18.63 -18.55 -2.15
C TYR A 151 18.77 -18.24 -3.65
N GLY A 152 19.92 -18.50 -4.23
CA GLY A 152 20.28 -18.14 -5.61
C GLY A 152 20.39 -16.63 -5.83
N THR A 153 21.18 -16.19 -6.79
CA THR A 153 21.39 -14.76 -7.09
C THR A 153 20.09 -13.99 -7.34
N ALA A 154 19.17 -14.57 -8.11
CA ALA A 154 17.90 -13.92 -8.44
C ALA A 154 16.96 -13.83 -7.23
N GLY A 155 16.99 -14.83 -6.34
CA GLY A 155 16.25 -14.86 -5.08
C GLY A 155 16.74 -13.78 -4.12
N LEU A 156 18.05 -13.75 -3.85
CA LEU A 156 18.69 -12.75 -2.99
C LEU A 156 18.42 -11.34 -3.48
N ARG A 157 18.59 -11.08 -4.78
CA ARG A 157 18.34 -9.75 -5.35
C ARG A 157 16.91 -9.31 -5.12
N ARG A 158 15.91 -10.16 -5.43
CA ARG A 158 14.50 -9.82 -5.26
C ARG A 158 14.16 -9.55 -3.80
N MET A 159 14.64 -10.41 -2.91
CA MET A 159 14.39 -10.31 -1.47
C MET A 159 15.01 -9.04 -0.88
N LEU A 160 16.30 -8.80 -1.11
CA LEU A 160 17.03 -7.67 -0.52
C LEU A 160 16.56 -6.32 -1.08
N ILE A 161 16.32 -6.22 -2.39
CA ILE A 161 15.74 -4.99 -2.96
C ILE A 161 14.36 -4.75 -2.37
N GLY A 162 13.50 -5.77 -2.27
CA GLY A 162 12.18 -5.64 -1.66
C GLY A 162 12.23 -5.21 -0.19
N ILE A 163 13.13 -5.78 0.60
CA ILE A 163 13.35 -5.37 2.00
C ILE A 163 13.85 -3.93 2.07
N TYR A 164 14.84 -3.57 1.26
CA TYR A 164 15.37 -2.22 1.17
C TYR A 164 14.27 -1.19 0.88
N GLU A 165 13.45 -1.44 -0.14
CA GLU A 165 12.34 -0.58 -0.52
C GLU A 165 11.28 -0.49 0.60
N THR A 166 10.94 -1.62 1.22
CA THR A 166 9.95 -1.66 2.31
C THR A 166 10.39 -0.87 3.54
N LEU A 167 11.64 -1.04 3.98
CA LEU A 167 12.16 -0.32 5.14
C LEU A 167 12.25 1.19 4.87
N ARG A 168 12.72 1.57 3.68
CA ARG A 168 12.85 2.98 3.31
C ARG A 168 11.51 3.69 3.14
N SER A 169 10.53 3.04 2.50
CA SER A 169 9.18 3.61 2.35
C SER A 169 8.43 3.76 3.68
N ALA A 170 8.80 2.95 4.67
CA ALA A 170 8.33 3.09 6.05
C ALA A 170 9.15 4.13 6.87
N GLY A 171 10.19 4.74 6.30
CA GLY A 171 11.08 5.65 7.01
C GLY A 171 11.95 4.97 8.08
N ARG A 172 12.09 3.64 8.04
CA ARG A 172 12.83 2.84 9.02
C ARG A 172 14.31 2.74 8.66
N ALA A 173 15.14 2.45 9.67
CA ALA A 173 16.54 2.07 9.48
C ALA A 173 16.64 0.75 8.70
N LEU A 174 17.72 0.60 7.93
CA LEU A 174 18.00 -0.64 7.16
C LEU A 174 18.55 -1.72 8.10
N VAL A 175 17.74 -2.16 9.05
CA VAL A 175 18.11 -3.18 10.04
C VAL A 175 17.13 -4.35 9.93
N LEU A 176 17.67 -5.55 9.77
CA LEU A 176 16.91 -6.78 9.77
C LEU A 176 16.60 -7.21 11.22
N GLU A 177 15.39 -6.96 11.66
CA GLU A 177 14.90 -7.37 12.97
C GLU A 177 14.11 -8.67 12.83
N LEU A 178 14.42 -9.64 13.70
CA LEU A 178 13.60 -10.84 13.87
C LEU A 178 12.67 -10.59 15.06
N GLY A 179 11.37 -10.84 14.89
CA GLY A 179 10.41 -10.76 15.97
C GLY A 179 10.68 -11.81 17.05
N GLU A 180 10.19 -11.56 18.28
CA GLU A 180 10.17 -12.57 19.35
C GLU A 180 9.28 -13.74 18.92
N ARG A 181 9.81 -14.95 18.99
CA ARG A 181 9.10 -16.17 18.59
C ARG A 181 9.43 -17.31 19.56
N PRO A 182 8.54 -18.31 19.66
CA PRO A 182 8.81 -19.50 20.48
C PRO A 182 10.12 -20.17 20.05
N GLU A 183 10.88 -20.63 21.00
CA GLU A 183 12.06 -21.44 20.70
C GLU A 183 11.66 -22.74 19.98
N LEU A 184 12.51 -23.22 19.08
CA LEU A 184 12.26 -24.46 18.35
C LEU A 184 11.98 -25.64 19.32
N ALA A 185 12.67 -25.69 20.44
CA ALA A 185 12.48 -26.73 21.45
C ALA A 185 11.07 -26.75 22.04
N GLU A 186 10.47 -25.58 22.31
CA GLU A 186 9.10 -25.48 22.82
C GLU A 186 8.09 -25.94 21.77
N SER A 187 8.28 -25.50 20.53
CA SER A 187 7.42 -25.91 19.41
C SER A 187 7.51 -27.40 19.13
N VAL A 188 8.70 -28.00 19.23
CA VAL A 188 8.94 -29.44 19.09
C VAL A 188 8.20 -30.23 20.18
N ALA A 189 8.27 -29.78 21.45
CA ALA A 189 7.54 -30.43 22.54
C ALA A 189 6.04 -30.38 22.32
N ALA A 190 5.49 -29.24 21.89
CA ALA A 190 4.07 -29.12 21.59
C ALA A 190 3.64 -30.03 20.43
N LEU A 191 4.47 -30.19 19.39
CA LEU A 191 4.19 -31.10 18.28
C LEU A 191 4.29 -32.57 18.70
N ASP A 192 5.24 -32.94 19.53
CA ASP A 192 5.38 -34.31 20.06
C ASP A 192 4.11 -34.71 20.82
N ASP A 193 3.65 -33.86 21.74
CA ASP A 193 2.40 -34.09 22.48
C ASP A 193 1.18 -34.21 21.56
N ALA A 194 1.02 -33.31 20.63
CA ALA A 194 -0.09 -33.30 19.69
C ALA A 194 -0.07 -34.53 18.74
N ALA A 195 1.14 -34.92 18.29
CA ALA A 195 1.32 -36.09 17.42
C ALA A 195 0.94 -37.39 18.17
N ARG A 196 1.40 -37.58 19.40
CA ARG A 196 1.04 -38.73 20.21
C ARG A 196 -0.47 -38.80 20.47
N CYS A 197 -1.08 -37.66 20.85
CA CYS A 197 -2.54 -37.57 20.98
C CYS A 197 -3.31 -37.96 19.73
N LEU A 198 -2.82 -37.62 18.55
CA LEU A 198 -3.47 -37.94 17.27
C LEU A 198 -3.23 -39.41 16.86
N VAL A 199 -2.07 -39.98 17.15
CA VAL A 199 -1.78 -41.41 16.91
C VAL A 199 -2.74 -42.30 17.73
N ASP A 200 -3.04 -41.90 18.96
CA ASP A 200 -3.91 -42.64 19.88
C ASP A 200 -5.41 -42.33 19.62
N ASP A 201 -5.73 -41.43 18.73
CA ASP A 201 -7.13 -41.06 18.46
C ASP A 201 -7.82 -42.10 17.54
N THR A 202 -8.77 -42.80 18.09
CA THR A 202 -9.60 -43.80 17.35
C THR A 202 -10.54 -43.15 16.33
N ALA A 203 -10.85 -41.87 16.47
CA ALA A 203 -11.67 -41.09 15.53
C ALA A 203 -10.86 -40.53 14.35
N ALA A 204 -9.53 -40.52 14.45
CA ALA A 204 -8.67 -40.09 13.37
C ALA A 204 -8.59 -41.09 12.23
N THR A 205 -8.42 -40.59 11.01
CA THR A 205 -8.23 -41.46 9.84
C THR A 205 -6.85 -42.13 9.86
N ASP A 206 -6.70 -43.28 9.15
CA ASP A 206 -5.40 -43.94 9.03
C ASP A 206 -4.30 -43.00 8.46
N ALA A 207 -4.66 -42.14 7.50
CA ALA A 207 -3.76 -41.18 6.89
C ALA A 207 -3.29 -40.09 7.94
N GLN A 208 -4.19 -39.66 8.82
CA GLN A 208 -3.85 -38.70 9.87
C GLN A 208 -2.93 -39.33 10.93
N ARG A 209 -3.23 -40.55 11.38
CA ARG A 209 -2.37 -41.30 12.30
C ARG A 209 -1.00 -41.59 11.71
N ALA A 210 -0.96 -42.02 10.43
CA ALA A 210 0.31 -42.26 9.74
C ALA A 210 1.16 -41.01 9.59
N SER A 211 0.54 -39.86 9.31
CA SER A 211 1.25 -38.55 9.25
C SER A 211 1.84 -38.19 10.62
N ALA A 212 1.05 -38.30 11.68
CA ALA A 212 1.51 -38.01 13.04
C ALA A 212 2.63 -38.96 13.50
N ALA A 213 2.48 -40.27 13.23
CA ALA A 213 3.52 -41.26 13.54
C ALA A 213 4.82 -41.02 12.75
N GLY A 214 4.73 -40.53 11.51
CA GLY A 214 5.87 -40.24 10.63
C GLY A 214 6.68 -39.05 11.10
N VAL A 215 6.11 -38.12 11.87
CA VAL A 215 6.81 -36.93 12.38
C VAL A 215 7.60 -37.26 13.64
N LEU A 216 7.15 -38.17 14.52
CA LEU A 216 7.77 -38.47 15.79
C LEU A 216 9.30 -38.77 15.71
N PRO A 217 9.81 -39.58 14.76
CA PRO A 217 11.24 -39.80 14.64
C PRO A 217 12.07 -38.57 14.28
N LEU A 218 11.43 -37.55 13.67
CA LEU A 218 12.10 -36.27 13.34
C LEU A 218 12.24 -35.39 14.58
N LEU A 219 11.39 -35.60 15.59
CA LEU A 219 11.38 -34.85 16.84
C LEU A 219 12.39 -35.39 17.86
N ASP A 220 12.87 -36.63 17.72
CA ASP A 220 13.91 -37.23 18.55
C ASP A 220 15.30 -36.54 18.35
N ASP A 221 15.58 -36.05 17.13
CA ASP A 221 16.77 -35.26 16.80
C ASP A 221 16.31 -34.04 15.94
N PRO A 222 15.76 -33.01 16.60
CA PRO A 222 15.10 -31.91 15.91
C PRO A 222 16.10 -30.99 15.24
N ARG A 223 16.20 -31.09 13.93
CA ARG A 223 17.03 -30.23 13.08
C ARG A 223 16.16 -29.32 12.25
N ALA A 224 16.41 -28.01 12.33
CA ALA A 224 15.61 -27.02 11.61
C ALA A 224 15.49 -27.34 10.10
N ASP A 225 16.57 -27.77 9.45
CA ASP A 225 16.58 -28.12 8.02
C ASP A 225 15.62 -29.28 7.65
N ARG A 226 15.25 -30.13 8.60
CA ARG A 226 14.30 -31.25 8.41
C ARG A 226 12.87 -30.90 8.83
N LEU A 227 12.68 -29.81 9.56
CA LEU A 227 11.41 -29.41 10.14
C LEU A 227 10.75 -28.23 9.41
N ILE A 228 11.41 -27.65 8.40
CA ILE A 228 10.89 -26.50 7.62
C ILE A 228 9.64 -26.85 6.82
N ASP A 229 9.53 -28.09 6.32
CA ASP A 229 8.39 -28.56 5.54
C ASP A 229 8.11 -30.01 5.91
N LEU A 230 7.05 -30.24 6.68
CA LEU A 230 6.57 -31.55 7.09
C LEU A 230 5.51 -32.14 6.11
N GLY A 231 5.36 -31.49 4.97
CA GLY A 231 4.46 -31.93 3.90
C GLY A 231 2.99 -31.54 4.13
N PRO A 232 2.09 -31.84 3.20
CA PRO A 232 0.68 -31.46 3.30
C PRO A 232 -0.08 -32.31 4.32
N PHE A 233 -0.92 -31.67 5.15
CA PHE A 233 -1.83 -32.31 6.08
C PHE A 233 -3.26 -31.77 5.94
N ARG A 234 -4.27 -32.59 6.20
CA ARG A 234 -5.67 -32.17 6.20
C ARG A 234 -6.28 -32.38 7.58
N ALA A 235 -6.45 -31.30 8.32
CA ALA A 235 -7.08 -31.30 9.63
C ALA A 235 -8.59 -31.53 9.49
N ARG A 236 -9.09 -32.65 10.07
CA ARG A 236 -10.51 -32.93 10.27
C ARG A 236 -10.68 -33.47 11.68
N GLY A 237 -11.47 -32.78 12.50
CA GLY A 237 -11.64 -33.06 13.91
C GLY A 237 -10.68 -32.24 14.80
N GLU A 238 -11.03 -32.10 16.07
CA GLU A 238 -10.38 -31.22 17.02
C GLU A 238 -8.88 -31.57 17.25
N ARG A 239 -8.59 -32.86 17.48
CA ARG A 239 -7.19 -33.30 17.69
C ARG A 239 -6.33 -33.16 16.44
N ALA A 240 -6.91 -33.35 15.26
CA ALA A 240 -6.23 -33.12 14.00
C ALA A 240 -5.97 -31.63 13.76
N ALA A 241 -6.85 -30.73 14.21
CA ALA A 241 -6.63 -29.29 14.16
C ALA A 241 -5.49 -28.85 15.11
N SER A 242 -5.48 -29.37 16.35
CA SER A 242 -4.38 -29.11 17.31
C SER A 242 -3.03 -29.60 16.80
N TYR A 243 -2.99 -30.78 16.17
CA TYR A 243 -1.78 -31.29 15.52
C TYR A 243 -1.32 -30.40 14.38
N GLU A 244 -2.23 -29.94 13.50
CA GLU A 244 -1.88 -29.03 12.41
C GLU A 244 -1.36 -27.68 12.92
N GLU A 245 -1.93 -27.14 13.97
CA GLU A 245 -1.46 -25.92 14.61
C GLU A 245 -0.05 -26.08 15.17
N ALA A 246 0.20 -27.14 15.93
CA ALA A 246 1.52 -27.46 16.48
C ALA A 246 2.56 -27.70 15.36
N ARG A 247 2.16 -28.39 14.28
CA ARG A 247 2.99 -28.64 13.11
C ARG A 247 3.44 -27.34 12.44
N ARG A 248 2.49 -26.41 12.21
CA ARG A 248 2.80 -25.07 11.68
C ARG A 248 3.70 -24.28 12.61
N GLY A 249 3.50 -24.43 13.91
CA GLY A 249 4.37 -23.82 14.92
C GLY A 249 5.82 -24.28 14.80
N VAL A 250 6.05 -25.59 14.62
CA VAL A 250 7.40 -26.17 14.43
C VAL A 250 8.00 -25.75 13.08
N GLU A 251 7.23 -25.82 11.98
CA GLU A 251 7.71 -25.38 10.65
C GLU A 251 8.15 -23.91 10.71
N GLN A 252 7.36 -23.05 11.36
CA GLN A 252 7.69 -21.64 11.53
C GLN A 252 8.92 -21.43 12.41
N ALA A 253 9.01 -22.11 13.57
CA ALA A 253 10.18 -21.99 14.44
C ALA A 253 11.48 -22.49 13.78
N ALA A 254 11.39 -23.52 12.96
CA ALA A 254 12.51 -24.02 12.16
C ALA A 254 12.95 -23.02 11.09
N LEU A 255 11.98 -22.37 10.40
CA LEU A 255 12.26 -21.28 9.47
C LEU A 255 12.91 -20.08 10.17
N ASP A 256 12.41 -19.72 11.35
CA ASP A 256 12.93 -18.59 12.12
C ASP A 256 14.35 -18.85 12.62
N GLN A 257 14.64 -20.07 13.06
CA GLN A 257 16.02 -20.46 13.45
C GLN A 257 16.97 -20.39 12.24
N THR A 258 16.53 -20.82 11.07
CA THR A 258 17.33 -20.73 9.85
C THR A 258 17.52 -19.27 9.43
N ALA A 259 16.45 -18.47 9.49
CA ALA A 259 16.51 -17.04 9.20
C ALA A 259 17.44 -16.29 10.17
N ALA A 260 17.41 -16.63 11.46
CA ALA A 260 18.32 -16.04 12.45
C ALA A 260 19.79 -16.32 12.14
N ARG A 261 20.09 -17.53 11.67
CA ARG A 261 21.45 -17.91 11.24
C ARG A 261 21.94 -17.11 10.04
N ASP A 262 21.05 -16.89 9.06
CA ASP A 262 21.40 -16.21 7.82
C ASP A 262 21.30 -14.67 7.93
N ARG A 263 20.64 -14.16 8.98
CA ARG A 263 20.35 -12.73 9.17
C ARG A 263 21.59 -11.85 9.08
N ASP A 264 22.67 -12.22 9.76
CA ASP A 264 23.88 -11.37 9.83
C ASP A 264 24.55 -11.26 8.46
N LEU A 265 24.56 -12.35 7.68
CA LEU A 265 25.05 -12.35 6.30
C LEU A 265 24.14 -11.56 5.35
N LEU A 266 22.81 -11.67 5.55
CA LEU A 266 21.84 -10.89 4.79
C LEU A 266 21.92 -9.41 5.13
N GLN A 267 22.17 -9.05 6.40
CA GLN A 267 22.40 -7.67 6.83
C GLN A 267 23.65 -7.09 6.17
N GLU A 268 24.76 -7.84 6.19
CA GLU A 268 26.00 -7.40 5.53
C GLU A 268 25.81 -7.15 4.04
N LEU A 269 25.10 -8.05 3.34
CA LEU A 269 24.80 -7.87 1.91
C LEU A 269 23.82 -6.70 1.66
N LEU A 270 22.86 -6.49 2.57
CA LEU A 270 21.94 -5.35 2.50
C LEU A 270 22.68 -4.01 2.66
N ASP A 271 23.61 -3.95 3.62
CA ASP A 271 24.43 -2.75 3.87
C ASP A 271 25.35 -2.46 2.67
N GLY A 272 25.99 -3.50 2.13
CA GLY A 272 26.82 -3.39 0.92
C GLY A 272 26.02 -2.89 -0.28
N PHE A 273 24.82 -3.44 -0.48
CA PHE A 273 23.91 -2.97 -1.54
C PHE A 273 23.49 -1.53 -1.34
N ALA A 274 23.08 -1.15 -0.12
CA ALA A 274 22.65 0.20 0.20
C ALA A 274 23.75 1.23 -0.07
N LEU A 275 24.98 0.91 0.34
CA LEU A 275 26.16 1.75 0.09
C LEU A 275 26.47 1.88 -1.42
N ALA A 276 26.48 0.78 -2.14
CA ALA A 276 26.74 0.78 -3.59
C ALA A 276 25.67 1.56 -4.36
N TYR A 277 24.40 1.42 -3.98
CA TYR A 277 23.30 2.11 -4.61
C TYR A 277 23.31 3.61 -4.30
N ALA A 278 23.59 4.00 -3.06
CA ALA A 278 23.75 5.41 -2.68
C ALA A 278 24.89 6.07 -3.46
N ALA A 279 26.06 5.42 -3.53
CA ALA A 279 27.22 5.92 -4.30
C ALA A 279 26.94 6.03 -5.82
N ALA A 280 26.13 5.12 -6.37
CA ALA A 280 25.74 5.18 -7.76
C ALA A 280 24.79 6.36 -8.05
N LYS A 281 23.83 6.62 -7.17
CA LYS A 281 22.93 7.79 -7.26
C LYS A 281 23.69 9.11 -7.08
N GLU A 282 24.61 9.18 -6.14
CA GLU A 282 25.46 10.37 -5.89
C GLU A 282 26.32 10.74 -7.10
N ARG A 283 26.94 9.76 -7.77
CA ARG A 283 27.71 10.01 -9.01
C ARG A 283 26.89 10.65 -10.12
N GLU A 284 25.59 10.39 -10.14
CA GLU A 284 24.68 10.97 -11.12
C GLU A 284 23.93 12.22 -10.60
N SER A 285 24.24 12.68 -9.38
CA SER A 285 23.49 13.72 -8.66
C SER A 285 21.97 13.45 -8.75
N ALA A 286 21.56 12.23 -8.44
CA ALA A 286 20.20 11.76 -8.66
C ALA A 286 19.58 11.22 -7.36
N LEU A 287 18.28 11.40 -7.22
CA LEU A 287 17.47 10.89 -6.10
C LEU A 287 16.34 10.03 -6.64
N ASP A 288 16.10 8.88 -6.03
CA ASP A 288 14.88 8.10 -6.26
C ASP A 288 13.69 8.66 -5.45
N PHE A 289 12.52 8.04 -5.60
CA PHE A 289 11.30 8.51 -4.92
C PHE A 289 11.39 8.47 -3.40
N GLU A 290 12.00 7.44 -2.84
CA GLU A 290 12.22 7.29 -1.41
C GLU A 290 13.24 8.30 -0.90
N ASP A 291 14.33 8.56 -1.65
CA ASP A 291 15.31 9.59 -1.29
C ASP A 291 14.68 10.98 -1.18
N LEU A 292 13.78 11.34 -2.12
CA LEU A 292 13.08 12.62 -2.08
C LEU A 292 12.26 12.79 -0.80
N GLN A 293 11.54 11.73 -0.40
CA GLN A 293 10.71 11.76 0.79
C GLN A 293 11.55 11.78 2.07
N LEU A 294 12.57 10.91 2.16
CA LEU A 294 13.46 10.83 3.31
C LEU A 294 14.25 12.13 3.50
N ALA A 295 14.83 12.69 2.43
CA ALA A 295 15.55 13.95 2.49
C ALA A 295 14.64 15.14 2.89
N ALA A 296 13.39 15.15 2.39
CA ALA A 296 12.42 16.18 2.78
C ALA A 296 12.00 16.03 4.26
N ARG A 297 11.75 14.81 4.75
CA ARG A 297 11.48 14.52 6.15
C ARG A 297 12.64 14.96 7.04
N ASP A 298 13.86 14.54 6.71
CA ASP A 298 15.06 14.85 7.50
C ASP A 298 15.32 16.36 7.51
N LEU A 299 15.12 17.05 6.38
CA LEU A 299 15.19 18.51 6.31
C LEU A 299 14.20 19.17 7.27
N LEU A 300 12.93 18.75 7.26
CA LEU A 300 11.91 19.32 8.15
C LEU A 300 12.13 18.96 9.62
N ARG A 301 12.64 17.76 9.91
CA ARG A 301 12.91 17.29 11.26
C ARG A 301 14.14 17.99 11.86
N ASP A 302 15.24 18.06 11.10
CA ASP A 302 16.55 18.48 11.59
C ASP A 302 16.79 20.00 11.43
N ARG A 303 15.89 20.73 10.74
CA ARG A 303 15.94 22.18 10.52
C ARG A 303 14.64 22.86 10.98
N PRO A 304 14.47 23.08 12.28
CA PRO A 304 13.24 23.69 12.83
C PRO A 304 12.87 25.01 12.17
N GLU A 305 13.85 25.85 11.81
CA GLU A 305 13.63 27.14 11.15
C GLU A 305 13.00 27.01 9.75
N ILE A 306 13.32 25.92 9.01
CA ILE A 306 12.72 25.63 7.72
C ILE A 306 11.32 25.04 7.95
N ARG A 307 11.19 24.09 8.88
CA ARG A 307 9.91 23.51 9.25
C ARG A 307 8.89 24.58 9.65
N GLU A 308 9.23 25.45 10.57
CA GLU A 308 8.36 26.54 11.04
C GLU A 308 7.95 27.47 9.89
N ARG A 309 8.88 27.82 9.01
CA ARG A 309 8.59 28.68 7.86
C ARG A 309 7.62 28.01 6.88
N GLU A 310 7.85 26.76 6.50
CA GLU A 310 6.95 26.04 5.59
C GLU A 310 5.62 25.73 6.28
N ALA A 311 5.67 25.41 7.57
CA ALA A 311 4.50 25.25 8.40
C ALA A 311 3.67 26.53 8.51
N LEU A 312 4.26 27.72 8.66
CA LEU A 312 3.56 29.01 8.66
C LEU A 312 3.00 29.38 7.28
N ARG A 313 3.60 28.88 6.20
CA ARG A 313 3.09 29.08 4.85
C ARG A 313 1.76 28.38 4.65
N PHE A 314 1.68 27.08 5.02
CA PHE A 314 0.51 26.27 4.72
C PHE A 314 -0.56 26.40 5.80
N ARG A 315 -1.60 27.20 5.53
CA ARG A 315 -2.76 27.41 6.39
C ARG A 315 -3.81 26.32 6.22
N SER A 316 -3.86 25.68 5.05
CA SER A 316 -4.71 24.54 4.78
C SER A 316 -3.93 23.45 4.03
N VAL A 317 -4.04 22.23 4.52
CA VAL A 317 -3.42 21.02 3.94
C VAL A 317 -4.52 20.02 3.60
N MET A 318 -4.60 19.62 2.35
CA MET A 318 -5.59 18.66 1.85
C MET A 318 -4.88 17.45 1.23
N VAL A 319 -5.23 16.26 1.66
CA VAL A 319 -4.66 15.00 1.14
C VAL A 319 -5.76 14.14 0.56
N ASP A 320 -5.68 13.92 -0.76
CA ASP A 320 -6.57 13.05 -1.53
C ASP A 320 -6.03 11.62 -1.61
N GLU A 321 -6.92 10.66 -1.78
CA GLU A 321 -6.61 9.22 -1.85
C GLU A 321 -5.72 8.77 -0.67
N PHE A 322 -6.07 9.20 0.56
CA PHE A 322 -5.24 9.00 1.75
C PHE A 322 -4.99 7.51 2.06
N GLN A 323 -5.85 6.59 1.61
CA GLN A 323 -5.66 5.14 1.74
C GLN A 323 -4.43 4.60 0.99
N ASP A 324 -3.88 5.37 0.05
CA ASP A 324 -2.70 5.00 -0.74
C ASP A 324 -1.40 5.59 -0.18
N THR A 325 -1.45 6.19 1.01
CA THR A 325 -0.28 6.76 1.69
C THR A 325 0.44 5.72 2.55
N ASN A 326 1.68 6.03 2.92
CA ASN A 326 2.49 5.25 3.86
C ASN A 326 2.90 6.09 5.08
N ARG A 327 3.57 5.44 6.06
CA ARG A 327 3.98 6.10 7.31
C ARG A 327 4.92 7.28 7.08
N LEU A 328 5.88 7.18 6.15
CA LEU A 328 6.80 8.26 5.82
C LEU A 328 6.07 9.49 5.27
N GLN A 329 5.07 9.28 4.41
CA GLN A 329 4.26 10.35 3.83
C GLN A 329 3.38 11.03 4.89
N THR A 330 2.85 10.25 5.82
CA THR A 330 2.08 10.80 6.94
C THR A 330 2.97 11.61 7.89
N GLU A 331 4.17 11.12 8.22
CA GLU A 331 5.17 11.86 9.00
C GLU A 331 5.50 13.21 8.37
N LEU A 332 5.67 13.27 7.04
CA LEU A 332 5.89 14.52 6.31
C LEU A 332 4.74 15.52 6.48
N VAL A 333 3.49 15.05 6.42
CA VAL A 333 2.31 15.89 6.64
C VAL A 333 2.26 16.37 8.09
N ASP A 334 2.51 15.47 9.05
CA ASP A 334 2.50 15.79 10.48
C ASP A 334 3.56 16.83 10.84
N LEU A 335 4.79 16.72 10.31
CA LEU A 335 5.86 17.72 10.49
C LEU A 335 5.47 19.13 10.02
N LEU A 336 4.55 19.25 9.06
CA LEU A 336 4.05 20.53 8.56
C LEU A 336 2.84 21.05 9.33
N THR A 337 2.13 20.18 10.06
CA THR A 337 0.81 20.50 10.63
C THR A 337 0.78 20.46 12.15
N GLU A 338 1.59 19.63 12.80
CA GLU A 338 1.61 19.51 14.27
C GLU A 338 2.10 20.80 14.97
N GLY A 339 1.43 21.09 16.11
CA GLY A 339 1.75 22.27 16.93
C GLY A 339 1.12 23.59 16.46
N PHE A 340 0.15 23.54 15.54
CA PHE A 340 -0.56 24.71 15.04
C PHE A 340 -2.06 24.49 15.04
N ASP A 341 -2.75 24.88 16.10
CA ASP A 341 -4.19 24.63 16.33
C ASP A 341 -5.12 25.40 15.36
N ASP A 342 -4.60 26.39 14.64
CA ASP A 342 -5.38 27.26 13.73
C ASP A 342 -5.39 26.77 12.27
N ARG A 343 -4.96 25.53 12.01
CA ARG A 343 -4.87 24.98 10.66
C ARG A 343 -6.06 24.14 10.28
N ASP A 344 -6.31 24.18 8.98
CA ASP A 344 -7.32 23.35 8.35
C ASP A 344 -6.64 22.18 7.64
N ILE A 345 -6.81 20.96 8.19
CA ILE A 345 -6.21 19.74 7.67
C ILE A 345 -7.34 18.83 7.22
N PHE A 346 -7.30 18.41 5.98
CA PHE A 346 -8.37 17.62 5.37
C PHE A 346 -7.81 16.36 4.72
N PHE A 347 -8.20 15.21 5.24
CA PHE A 347 -7.90 13.90 4.68
C PHE A 347 -9.15 13.31 4.05
N VAL A 348 -9.03 12.81 2.83
CA VAL A 348 -10.13 12.10 2.17
C VAL A 348 -9.62 10.86 1.47
N GLY A 349 -10.37 9.77 1.58
CA GLY A 349 -10.03 8.50 0.97
C GLY A 349 -11.08 7.42 1.22
N ASP A 350 -10.76 6.20 0.79
CA ASP A 350 -11.59 5.02 0.96
C ASP A 350 -10.71 3.79 1.26
N GLU A 351 -10.76 3.28 2.48
CA GLU A 351 -9.94 2.13 2.88
C GLU A 351 -10.17 0.88 2.01
N PHE A 352 -11.39 0.72 1.46
CA PHE A 352 -11.74 -0.41 0.58
C PHE A 352 -11.19 -0.26 -0.85
N GLN A 353 -10.68 0.92 -1.20
CA GLN A 353 -9.97 1.18 -2.46
C GLN A 353 -8.45 1.11 -2.33
N SER A 354 -7.89 0.75 -1.16
CA SER A 354 -6.44 0.58 -0.98
C SER A 354 -5.94 -0.66 -1.70
N ILE A 355 -5.46 -0.48 -2.93
CA ILE A 355 -4.94 -1.55 -3.80
C ILE A 355 -3.45 -1.43 -4.08
N TYR A 356 -2.78 -0.43 -3.51
CA TYR A 356 -1.36 -0.13 -3.76
C TYR A 356 -0.42 -0.65 -2.66
N GLY A 357 -0.79 -1.72 -1.92
CA GLY A 357 0.10 -2.37 -0.97
C GLY A 357 1.45 -2.79 -1.57
N PHE A 358 1.47 -3.18 -2.87
CA PHE A 358 2.69 -3.47 -3.62
C PHE A 358 3.57 -2.22 -3.93
N ARG A 359 3.08 -1.02 -3.61
CA ARG A 359 3.79 0.26 -3.61
C ARG A 359 3.94 0.82 -2.20
N HIS A 360 3.93 -0.06 -1.21
CA HIS A 360 4.10 0.26 0.20
C HIS A 360 2.99 1.13 0.83
N ALA A 361 1.81 1.25 0.19
CA ALA A 361 0.65 1.85 0.84
C ALA A 361 0.28 1.04 2.09
N ASP A 362 -0.01 1.75 3.19
CA ASP A 362 -0.32 1.14 4.48
C ASP A 362 -1.71 1.59 4.96
N VAL A 363 -2.71 0.72 4.76
CA VAL A 363 -4.10 1.01 5.16
C VAL A 363 -4.27 1.20 6.67
N GLN A 364 -3.34 0.72 7.50
CA GLN A 364 -3.38 0.96 8.93
C GLN A 364 -3.20 2.45 9.26
N VAL A 365 -2.38 3.15 8.50
CA VAL A 365 -2.22 4.61 8.62
C VAL A 365 -3.55 5.33 8.42
N PHE A 366 -4.36 4.88 7.44
CA PHE A 366 -5.71 5.41 7.21
C PHE A 366 -6.62 5.20 8.43
N ARG A 367 -6.64 3.99 8.99
CA ARG A 367 -7.46 3.63 10.15
C ARG A 367 -7.05 4.39 11.40
N GLU A 368 -5.75 4.44 11.70
CA GLU A 368 -5.19 5.19 12.83
C GLU A 368 -5.56 6.68 12.76
N ARG A 369 -5.48 7.29 11.56
CA ARG A 369 -5.84 8.71 11.38
C ARG A 369 -7.33 8.95 11.53
N ARG A 370 -8.18 8.07 10.97
CA ARG A 370 -9.63 8.13 11.14
C ARG A 370 -10.05 8.06 12.62
N GLU A 371 -9.46 7.15 13.38
CA GLU A 371 -9.71 7.00 14.81
C GLU A 371 -9.28 8.26 15.57
N ARG A 372 -8.10 8.82 15.28
CA ARG A 372 -7.61 10.06 15.88
C ARG A 372 -8.56 11.24 15.60
N ALA A 373 -9.15 11.30 14.43
CA ALA A 373 -10.16 12.31 14.07
C ALA A 373 -11.57 12.01 14.61
N GLY A 374 -11.73 11.07 15.54
CA GLY A 374 -13.02 10.74 16.16
C GLY A 374 -13.99 10.01 15.23
N GLY A 375 -13.50 9.24 14.25
CA GLY A 375 -14.30 8.47 13.29
C GLY A 375 -14.55 9.18 11.97
N GLY A 376 -14.47 10.49 11.93
CA GLY A 376 -14.58 11.27 10.69
C GLY A 376 -15.99 11.44 10.14
N LEU A 377 -16.08 12.04 8.95
CA LEU A 377 -17.29 12.20 8.15
C LEU A 377 -17.37 11.11 7.07
N ALA A 378 -18.56 10.85 6.57
CA ALA A 378 -18.79 9.87 5.52
C ALA A 378 -19.46 10.48 4.29
N LEU A 379 -19.03 10.06 3.09
CA LEU A 379 -19.74 10.32 1.83
C LEU A 379 -20.23 8.97 1.28
N THR A 380 -21.55 8.76 1.34
CA THR A 380 -22.18 7.49 0.97
C THR A 380 -22.98 7.57 -0.33
N GLN A 381 -23.34 8.79 -0.77
CA GLN A 381 -24.15 9.00 -1.98
C GLN A 381 -23.30 8.88 -3.24
N ASN A 382 -23.56 7.87 -4.05
CA ASN A 382 -22.80 7.57 -5.27
C ASN A 382 -23.52 8.10 -6.52
N TYR A 383 -22.81 8.92 -7.30
CA TYR A 383 -23.30 9.56 -8.54
C TYR A 383 -22.75 8.90 -9.81
N ARG A 384 -21.90 7.87 -9.67
CA ARG A 384 -21.19 7.23 -10.79
C ARG A 384 -21.85 5.95 -11.26
N SER A 385 -22.46 5.21 -10.35
CA SER A 385 -22.90 3.83 -10.59
C SER A 385 -24.42 3.68 -10.40
N ARG A 386 -25.02 2.77 -11.16
CA ARG A 386 -26.41 2.39 -11.06
C ARG A 386 -26.70 1.71 -9.72
N ALA A 387 -27.96 1.78 -9.29
CA ALA A 387 -28.43 1.17 -8.04
C ALA A 387 -28.18 -0.35 -8.02
N GLU A 388 -28.40 -1.04 -9.13
CA GLU A 388 -28.24 -2.50 -9.24
C GLU A 388 -26.76 -2.91 -9.10
N VAL A 389 -25.84 -2.12 -9.65
CA VAL A 389 -24.39 -2.35 -9.51
C VAL A 389 -23.98 -2.18 -8.05
N LEU A 390 -24.45 -1.10 -7.40
CA LEU A 390 -24.14 -0.87 -5.99
C LEU A 390 -24.78 -1.90 -5.08
N ALA A 391 -26.02 -2.34 -5.37
CA ALA A 391 -26.65 -3.43 -4.61
C ALA A 391 -25.86 -4.72 -4.68
N ALA A 392 -25.34 -5.08 -5.87
CA ALA A 392 -24.49 -6.27 -6.03
C ALA A 392 -23.16 -6.13 -5.27
N VAL A 393 -22.50 -4.97 -5.33
CA VAL A 393 -21.25 -4.69 -4.60
C VAL A 393 -21.49 -4.72 -3.09
N ASN A 394 -22.52 -4.00 -2.61
CA ASN A 394 -22.85 -3.98 -1.18
C ASN A 394 -23.15 -5.39 -0.67
N HIS A 395 -23.97 -6.17 -1.38
CA HIS A 395 -24.30 -7.55 -0.99
C HIS A 395 -23.08 -8.48 -0.94
N LEU A 396 -22.14 -8.33 -1.90
CA LEU A 396 -20.96 -9.17 -1.97
C LEU A 396 -19.98 -8.88 -0.83
N PHE A 397 -19.76 -7.61 -0.49
CA PHE A 397 -18.69 -7.20 0.42
C PHE A 397 -19.14 -6.94 1.87
N GLU A 398 -20.44 -6.77 2.13
CA GLU A 398 -20.97 -6.59 3.48
C GLU A 398 -20.60 -7.77 4.41
N ALA A 399 -20.66 -9.01 3.88
CA ALA A 399 -20.31 -10.21 4.64
C ALA A 399 -18.81 -10.31 4.94
N ASP A 400 -17.95 -9.84 4.02
CA ASP A 400 -16.49 -9.95 4.16
C ASP A 400 -15.90 -8.86 5.07
N PHE A 401 -16.46 -7.64 5.02
CA PHE A 401 -15.94 -6.49 5.77
C PHE A 401 -16.69 -6.21 7.09
N GLY A 402 -17.84 -6.86 7.30
CA GLY A 402 -18.62 -6.79 8.54
C GLY A 402 -19.00 -5.37 8.95
N ASP A 403 -18.94 -5.08 10.26
CA ASP A 403 -19.34 -3.78 10.84
C ASP A 403 -18.54 -2.57 10.34
N GLY A 404 -17.37 -2.80 9.74
CA GLY A 404 -16.55 -1.75 9.12
C GLY A 404 -17.00 -1.34 7.72
N PHE A 405 -17.89 -2.13 7.09
CA PHE A 405 -18.34 -1.86 5.74
C PHE A 405 -19.30 -0.67 5.67
N GLN A 406 -19.04 0.24 4.74
CA GLN A 406 -19.88 1.39 4.49
C GLN A 406 -20.60 1.24 3.15
N PRO A 407 -21.90 0.90 3.14
CA PRO A 407 -22.66 0.71 1.90
C PRO A 407 -22.80 2.03 1.13
N LEU A 408 -22.77 1.95 -0.20
CA LEU A 408 -22.98 3.08 -1.09
C LEU A 408 -24.42 3.11 -1.59
N HIS A 409 -25.00 4.32 -1.63
CA HIS A 409 -26.36 4.56 -2.07
C HIS A 409 -26.37 5.29 -3.42
N ALA A 410 -27.10 4.76 -4.41
CA ALA A 410 -27.22 5.39 -5.71
C ALA A 410 -27.99 6.71 -5.62
N SER A 411 -27.41 7.77 -6.19
CA SER A 411 -28.02 9.09 -6.30
C SER A 411 -27.93 9.66 -7.72
N GLY A 412 -27.28 8.95 -8.65
CA GLY A 412 -27.24 9.32 -10.06
C GLY A 412 -28.49 8.83 -10.81
N GLU A 413 -28.91 9.61 -11.80
CA GLU A 413 -29.89 9.19 -12.79
C GLU A 413 -29.17 8.58 -13.99
N PHE A 414 -29.61 7.39 -14.38
CA PHE A 414 -29.02 6.65 -15.51
C PHE A 414 -30.12 6.26 -16.48
N PRO A 415 -29.87 6.35 -17.80
CA PRO A 415 -30.83 5.83 -18.80
C PRO A 415 -31.03 4.33 -18.59
N ASP A 416 -32.16 3.79 -19.03
CA ASP A 416 -32.42 2.36 -18.96
C ASP A 416 -31.29 1.53 -19.59
N PRO A 417 -30.93 0.37 -19.02
CA PRO A 417 -29.86 -0.46 -19.58
C PRO A 417 -30.24 -0.91 -20.99
N VAL A 418 -29.30 -0.72 -21.93
CA VAL A 418 -29.48 -1.09 -23.36
C VAL A 418 -29.54 -2.62 -23.52
N PHE A 419 -29.02 -3.37 -22.57
CA PHE A 419 -29.02 -4.84 -22.58
C PHE A 419 -29.37 -5.36 -21.20
N GLY A 420 -30.24 -6.35 -21.15
CA GLY A 420 -30.50 -7.28 -20.09
C GLY A 420 -30.36 -6.76 -18.67
N GLN A 421 -29.72 -7.52 -17.82
CA GLN A 421 -29.44 -7.15 -16.44
C GLN A 421 -28.15 -6.34 -16.34
N PRO A 422 -28.10 -5.27 -15.51
CA PRO A 422 -26.89 -4.45 -15.31
C PRO A 422 -25.71 -5.19 -14.69
N VAL A 423 -25.96 -6.31 -14.02
CA VAL A 423 -24.95 -7.16 -13.39
C VAL A 423 -25.16 -8.60 -13.85
N GLU A 424 -24.12 -9.22 -14.36
CA GLU A 424 -24.12 -10.60 -14.82
C GLU A 424 -22.99 -11.39 -14.14
N LEU A 425 -23.29 -12.57 -13.64
CA LEU A 425 -22.31 -13.52 -13.09
C LEU A 425 -22.00 -14.60 -14.11
N LEU A 426 -20.77 -14.62 -14.62
CA LEU A 426 -20.28 -15.67 -15.51
C LEU A 426 -19.53 -16.71 -14.67
N VAL A 427 -20.08 -17.93 -14.61
CA VAL A 427 -19.50 -19.04 -13.84
C VAL A 427 -18.86 -20.04 -14.77
N THR A 428 -17.58 -20.37 -14.54
CA THR A 428 -16.85 -21.41 -15.27
C THR A 428 -16.70 -22.65 -14.40
N ASP A 429 -17.27 -23.75 -14.83
CA ASP A 429 -17.05 -25.04 -14.20
C ASP A 429 -15.71 -25.65 -14.68
N LYS A 430 -14.72 -25.68 -13.79
CA LYS A 430 -13.38 -26.22 -14.08
C LYS A 430 -13.42 -27.72 -14.40
N SER A 431 -14.34 -28.48 -13.79
CA SER A 431 -14.43 -29.93 -13.97
C SER A 431 -14.81 -30.30 -15.39
N SER A 432 -15.57 -29.43 -16.08
CA SER A 432 -15.97 -29.64 -17.49
C SER A 432 -14.78 -29.62 -18.48
N PHE A 433 -13.61 -29.16 -18.04
CA PHE A 433 -12.37 -29.13 -18.84
C PHE A 433 -11.41 -30.27 -18.52
N GLU A 434 -11.68 -31.09 -17.50
CA GLU A 434 -10.88 -32.28 -17.17
C GLU A 434 -10.94 -33.30 -18.31
N GLY A 435 -9.75 -33.68 -18.81
CA GLY A 435 -9.62 -34.61 -19.94
C GLY A 435 -9.82 -34.01 -21.34
N SER A 436 -10.20 -32.73 -21.46
CA SER A 436 -10.42 -32.09 -22.77
C SER A 436 -9.13 -31.64 -23.48
N GLY A 437 -7.99 -31.65 -22.80
CA GLY A 437 -6.71 -31.10 -23.30
C GLY A 437 -6.68 -29.57 -23.34
N GLU A 438 -7.76 -28.89 -22.96
CA GLU A 438 -7.86 -27.45 -22.91
C GLU A 438 -7.87 -26.95 -21.46
N HIS A 439 -7.07 -25.93 -21.19
CA HIS A 439 -7.05 -25.28 -19.87
C HIS A 439 -8.34 -24.44 -19.68
N TRP A 440 -9.03 -24.58 -18.54
CA TRP A 440 -10.29 -23.90 -18.21
C TRP A 440 -10.27 -22.38 -18.43
N ARG A 441 -9.12 -21.71 -18.20
CA ARG A 441 -8.95 -20.27 -18.46
C ARG A 441 -9.15 -19.86 -19.92
N ARG A 442 -8.88 -20.77 -20.89
CA ARG A 442 -9.15 -20.50 -22.29
C ARG A 442 -10.65 -20.57 -22.59
N GLY A 443 -11.36 -21.49 -21.93
CA GLY A 443 -12.82 -21.57 -22.02
C GLY A 443 -13.48 -20.32 -21.45
N GLU A 444 -13.04 -19.88 -20.27
CA GLU A 444 -13.46 -18.63 -19.64
C GLU A 444 -13.22 -17.42 -20.54
N ALA A 445 -12.00 -17.25 -21.07
CA ALA A 445 -11.67 -16.16 -21.98
C ALA A 445 -12.56 -16.13 -23.23
N ARG A 446 -12.90 -17.31 -23.79
CA ARG A 446 -13.84 -17.40 -24.94
C ARG A 446 -15.27 -17.02 -24.57
N ALA A 447 -15.74 -17.42 -23.39
CA ALA A 447 -17.07 -17.04 -22.90
C ALA A 447 -17.16 -15.51 -22.72
N ILE A 448 -16.15 -14.90 -22.09
CA ILE A 448 -16.05 -13.45 -21.93
C ILE A 448 -16.00 -12.75 -23.31
N ALA A 449 -15.14 -13.21 -24.22
CA ALA A 449 -15.01 -12.61 -25.56
C ALA A 449 -16.32 -12.69 -26.36
N ARG A 450 -17.06 -13.82 -26.25
CA ARG A 450 -18.39 -13.98 -26.87
C ARG A 450 -19.37 -12.97 -26.29
N ARG A 451 -19.43 -12.86 -24.96
CA ARG A 451 -20.33 -11.92 -24.31
C ARG A 451 -20.03 -10.47 -24.65
N VAL A 452 -18.74 -10.08 -24.67
CA VAL A 452 -18.30 -8.75 -25.11
C VAL A 452 -18.76 -8.47 -26.56
N ARG A 453 -18.60 -9.45 -27.47
CA ARG A 453 -19.07 -9.30 -28.86
C ARG A 453 -20.57 -9.08 -28.94
N GLU A 454 -21.36 -9.90 -28.22
CA GLU A 454 -22.82 -9.76 -28.14
C GLU A 454 -23.24 -8.34 -27.70
N LEU A 455 -22.54 -7.82 -26.68
CA LEU A 455 -22.78 -6.47 -26.17
C LEU A 455 -22.43 -5.40 -27.22
N VAL A 456 -21.28 -5.51 -27.87
CA VAL A 456 -20.86 -4.58 -28.93
C VAL A 456 -21.81 -4.61 -30.14
N ASP A 457 -22.19 -5.83 -30.60
CA ASP A 457 -23.11 -6.01 -31.73
C ASP A 457 -24.53 -5.46 -31.41
N ALA A 458 -24.90 -5.45 -30.12
CA ALA A 458 -26.16 -4.88 -29.65
C ALA A 458 -26.09 -3.34 -29.44
N GLY A 459 -24.94 -2.70 -29.69
CA GLY A 459 -24.77 -1.24 -29.58
C GLY A 459 -24.43 -0.75 -28.16
N ALA A 460 -23.75 -1.60 -27.35
CA ALA A 460 -23.30 -1.27 -26.00
C ALA A 460 -22.00 -0.45 -25.92
N ALA A 461 -21.41 -0.08 -27.03
CA ALA A 461 -20.16 0.68 -27.10
C ALA A 461 -20.38 2.09 -27.63
#